data_091588056f00ce8cfeac34d324d3cd0e
#
_entry.id   091588056f00ce8cfeac34d324d3cd0e
#
_cell.length_a   1.000
_cell.length_b   1.000
_cell.length_c   1.000
_cell.angle_alpha   90.00
_cell.angle_beta   90.00
_cell.angle_gamma   90.00
#
_symmetry.space_group_name_H-M   'P 1'
#
loop_
_entity.id
_entity.type
_entity.pdbx_description
1 polymer ?
#
loop_
_entity_poly.entity_id
_entity_poly.type
_entity_poly.pdbx_seq_one_letter_code
_entity_poly.pdbx_strand_id
1 'polypeptide(L)'
;MRGYGGVLRTMDGKEFMQKYDPRLSLAPRDIVARAIDNEMKNRGDDHVYLDVTHKDPEETKKHFPNIYEKCLSLGIDITKNYIPVAPAAHYLCGGILVDLNGQSSIERLYAVGECSCTGLHGGNRLASNSLIEAVVYADAAAKHSLRVVDQYAYNEAIPEWNDEGTRSPEEMV
;
A
#
# COMPACT_ATOMS: atom_id res chain seq x y z
N MET A 1 -3.35 -9.83 10.46
CA MET A 1 -3.13 -9.88 11.91
C MET A 1 -4.16 -9.08 12.72
N ARG A 2 -4.46 -7.79 12.44
CA ARG A 2 -5.51 -7.06 13.20
C ARG A 2 -6.87 -7.76 13.21
N GLY A 3 -7.36 -8.24 12.04
CA GLY A 3 -8.59 -9.03 11.94
C GLY A 3 -8.57 -10.39 12.67
N TYR A 4 -7.39 -10.91 12.98
CA TYR A 4 -7.19 -12.09 13.80
C TYR A 4 -7.27 -11.79 15.31
N GLY A 5 -7.34 -10.50 15.67
CA GLY A 5 -7.43 -10.00 17.03
C GLY A 5 -6.13 -9.37 17.53
N GLY A 6 -5.22 -8.97 16.64
CA GLY A 6 -4.02 -8.24 17.04
C GLY A 6 -4.35 -6.86 17.62
N VAL A 7 -3.73 -6.51 18.73
CA VAL A 7 -3.95 -5.30 19.51
C VAL A 7 -2.76 -4.35 19.35
N LEU A 8 -3.04 -3.06 19.14
CA LEU A 8 -2.00 -2.03 19.06
C LEU A 8 -1.68 -1.49 20.47
N ARG A 9 -0.37 -1.44 20.77
CA ARG A 9 0.15 -0.97 22.06
C ARG A 9 1.25 0.07 21.86
N THR A 10 1.30 1.00 22.77
CA THR A 10 2.43 1.94 22.93
C THR A 10 3.69 1.22 23.42
N MET A 11 4.84 1.89 23.43
CA MET A 11 6.12 1.32 23.93
C MET A 11 6.06 0.85 25.37
N ASP A 12 5.20 1.44 26.22
CA ASP A 12 4.95 1.01 27.60
C ASP A 12 3.86 -0.07 27.73
N GLY A 13 3.44 -0.69 26.60
CA GLY A 13 2.53 -1.83 26.56
C GLY A 13 1.04 -1.48 26.68
N LYS A 14 0.66 -0.21 26.75
CA LYS A 14 -0.74 0.21 26.92
C LYS A 14 -1.47 0.25 25.59
N GLU A 15 -2.73 -0.16 25.59
CA GLU A 15 -3.63 0.05 24.46
C GLU A 15 -3.98 1.53 24.31
N PHE A 16 -4.06 2.01 23.07
CA PHE A 16 -4.34 3.43 22.82
C PHE A 16 -5.49 3.69 21.85
N MET A 17 -5.89 2.71 21.05
CA MET A 17 -6.89 2.90 19.99
C MET A 17 -8.25 3.38 20.49
N GLN A 18 -8.61 3.12 21.74
CA GLN A 18 -9.85 3.60 22.37
C GLN A 18 -9.97 5.13 22.42
N LYS A 19 -8.86 5.87 22.30
CA LYS A 19 -8.85 7.34 22.22
C LYS A 19 -9.26 7.86 20.84
N TYR A 20 -9.21 7.00 19.81
CA TYR A 20 -9.33 7.40 18.41
C TYR A 20 -10.57 6.85 17.72
N ASP A 21 -10.95 5.60 18.01
CA ASP A 21 -12.09 4.96 17.35
C ASP A 21 -12.69 3.83 18.21
N PRO A 22 -14.03 3.75 18.30
CA PRO A 22 -14.69 2.70 19.08
C PRO A 22 -14.47 1.28 18.55
N ARG A 23 -14.06 1.13 17.28
CA ARG A 23 -13.68 -0.16 16.69
C ARG A 23 -12.27 -0.61 17.06
N LEU A 24 -11.56 0.18 17.85
CA LEU A 24 -10.22 -0.10 18.37
C LEU A 24 -9.23 -0.42 17.23
N SER A 25 -8.43 -1.46 17.41
CA SER A 25 -7.45 -1.91 16.41
C SER A 25 -8.07 -2.41 15.09
N LEU A 26 -9.39 -2.56 15.01
CA LEU A 26 -10.13 -2.91 13.77
C LEU A 26 -10.64 -1.70 13.01
N ALA A 27 -10.39 -0.49 13.48
CA ALA A 27 -10.72 0.74 12.75
C ALA A 27 -10.11 0.74 11.32
N PRO A 28 -10.66 1.50 10.36
CA PRO A 28 -10.09 1.69 9.04
C PRO A 28 -8.61 2.04 9.06
N ARG A 29 -7.87 1.66 8.02
CA ARG A 29 -6.41 1.80 7.99
C ARG A 29 -5.94 3.24 8.14
N ASP A 30 -6.62 4.18 7.54
CA ASP A 30 -6.31 5.62 7.63
C ASP A 30 -6.43 6.14 9.07
N ILE A 31 -7.47 5.73 9.79
CA ILE A 31 -7.66 6.07 11.21
C ILE A 31 -6.52 5.47 12.04
N VAL A 32 -6.24 4.19 11.83
CA VAL A 32 -5.17 3.49 12.56
C VAL A 32 -3.80 4.08 12.28
N ALA A 33 -3.48 4.36 11.01
CA ALA A 33 -2.20 4.97 10.63
C ALA A 33 -2.01 6.35 11.29
N ARG A 34 -3.04 7.21 11.24
CA ARG A 34 -3.02 8.52 11.92
C ARG A 34 -2.93 8.40 13.44
N ALA A 35 -3.60 7.42 14.04
CA ALA A 35 -3.52 7.16 15.47
C ALA A 35 -2.11 6.75 15.89
N ILE A 36 -1.47 5.85 15.14
CA ILE A 36 -0.08 5.42 15.39
C ILE A 36 0.88 6.62 15.24
N ASP A 37 0.80 7.36 14.14
CA ASP A 37 1.63 8.54 13.90
C ASP A 37 1.51 9.57 15.03
N ASN A 38 0.28 9.82 15.50
CA ASN A 38 0.02 10.74 16.59
C ASN A 38 0.60 10.26 17.93
N GLU A 39 0.45 8.97 18.28
CA GLU A 39 1.07 8.42 19.50
C GLU A 39 2.59 8.48 19.43
N MET A 40 3.20 8.12 18.29
CA MET A 40 4.64 8.21 18.07
C MET A 40 5.15 9.64 18.27
N LYS A 41 4.51 10.63 17.62
CA LYS A 41 4.90 12.05 17.74
C LYS A 41 4.73 12.61 19.13
N ASN A 42 3.62 12.31 19.82
CA ASN A 42 3.35 12.81 21.16
C ASN A 42 4.28 12.23 22.22
N ARG A 43 4.82 11.03 21.99
CA ARG A 43 5.67 10.32 22.93
C ARG A 43 7.16 10.40 22.59
N GLY A 44 7.49 10.80 21.36
CA GLY A 44 8.86 10.74 20.84
C GLY A 44 9.33 9.32 20.53
N ASP A 45 8.38 8.39 20.33
CA ASP A 45 8.67 6.99 19.99
C ASP A 45 8.85 6.84 18.47
N ASP A 46 9.69 5.90 18.04
CA ASP A 46 9.93 5.61 16.62
C ASP A 46 9.01 4.50 16.05
N HIS A 47 8.29 3.81 16.91
CA HIS A 47 7.32 2.79 16.54
C HIS A 47 6.29 2.57 17.65
N VAL A 48 5.27 1.75 17.37
CA VAL A 48 4.36 1.15 18.35
C VAL A 48 4.41 -0.36 18.20
N TYR A 49 3.69 -1.08 19.04
CA TYR A 49 3.64 -2.53 18.99
C TYR A 49 2.31 -3.07 18.45
N LEU A 50 2.38 -4.15 17.70
CA LEU A 50 1.27 -5.03 17.40
C LEU A 50 1.41 -6.31 18.23
N ASP A 51 0.48 -6.53 19.13
CA ASP A 51 0.45 -7.66 20.05
C ASP A 51 -0.52 -8.75 19.57
N VAL A 52 -0.02 -9.96 19.38
CA VAL A 52 -0.80 -11.17 19.11
C VAL A 52 -0.44 -12.29 20.11
N THR A 53 0.34 -12.00 21.14
CA THR A 53 0.86 -13.00 22.11
C THR A 53 -0.23 -13.64 22.95
N HIS A 54 -1.41 -13.03 23.03
CA HIS A 54 -2.59 -13.57 23.71
C HIS A 54 -3.34 -14.65 22.90
N LYS A 55 -2.90 -14.91 21.64
CA LYS A 55 -3.46 -15.94 20.76
C LYS A 55 -2.71 -17.26 20.91
N ASP A 56 -3.35 -18.35 20.48
CA ASP A 56 -2.68 -19.65 20.45
C ASP A 56 -1.43 -19.61 19.56
N PRO A 57 -0.27 -20.02 20.05
CA PRO A 57 0.99 -19.96 19.32
C PRO A 57 0.98 -20.77 18.00
N GLU A 58 0.43 -21.97 18.02
CA GLU A 58 0.44 -22.86 16.85
C GLU A 58 -0.55 -22.38 15.79
N GLU A 59 -1.72 -21.90 16.20
CA GLU A 59 -2.66 -21.27 15.29
C GLU A 59 -2.06 -19.97 14.68
N THR A 60 -1.36 -19.16 15.47
CA THR A 60 -0.72 -17.94 14.99
C THR A 60 0.33 -18.24 13.90
N LYS A 61 1.18 -19.23 14.11
CA LYS A 61 2.18 -19.69 13.12
C LYS A 61 1.49 -20.21 11.86
N LYS A 62 0.43 -21.01 12.01
CA LYS A 62 -0.32 -21.57 10.89
C LYS A 62 -1.02 -20.49 10.05
N HIS A 63 -1.57 -19.45 10.67
CA HIS A 63 -2.25 -18.36 9.98
C HIS A 63 -1.29 -17.37 9.31
N PHE A 64 -0.09 -17.21 9.85
CA PHE A 64 0.86 -16.19 9.40
C PHE A 64 2.29 -16.75 9.24
N PRO A 65 2.50 -17.85 8.47
CA PRO A 65 3.80 -18.50 8.40
C PRO A 65 4.91 -17.57 7.91
N ASN A 66 4.69 -16.84 6.83
CA ASN A 66 5.69 -15.93 6.25
C ASN A 66 6.03 -14.76 7.19
N ILE A 67 5.03 -14.24 7.92
CA ILE A 67 5.26 -13.16 8.90
C ILE A 67 6.04 -13.72 10.09
N TYR A 68 5.68 -14.91 10.57
CA TYR A 68 6.39 -15.59 11.65
C TYR A 68 7.86 -15.80 11.31
N GLU A 69 8.14 -16.41 10.16
CA GLU A 69 9.51 -16.66 9.70
C GLU A 69 10.32 -15.37 9.53
N LYS A 70 9.70 -14.34 8.93
CA LYS A 70 10.36 -13.05 8.75
C LYS A 70 10.67 -12.38 10.09
N CYS A 71 9.74 -12.34 11.02
CA CYS A 71 9.96 -11.77 12.36
C CYS A 71 11.02 -12.58 13.13
N LEU A 72 10.94 -13.91 13.06
CA LEU A 72 11.91 -14.80 13.72
C LEU A 72 13.33 -14.60 13.20
N SER A 73 13.50 -14.38 11.88
CA SER A 73 14.81 -14.06 11.29
C SER A 73 15.40 -12.74 11.79
N LEU A 74 14.57 -11.87 12.37
CA LEU A 74 14.96 -10.61 13.00
C LEU A 74 15.03 -10.73 14.55
N GLY A 75 14.96 -11.94 15.08
CA GLY A 75 14.99 -12.20 16.54
C GLY A 75 13.66 -11.98 17.26
N ILE A 76 12.55 -11.82 16.54
CA ILE A 76 11.22 -11.54 17.11
C ILE A 76 10.34 -12.78 16.97
N ASP A 77 10.11 -13.52 18.05
CA ASP A 77 9.11 -14.58 18.12
C ASP A 77 7.73 -13.95 18.39
N ILE A 78 6.90 -13.80 17.35
CA ILE A 78 5.59 -13.14 17.46
C ILE A 78 4.59 -13.84 18.38
N THR A 79 4.90 -15.08 18.80
CA THR A 79 4.09 -15.80 19.78
C THR A 79 4.43 -15.41 21.23
N LYS A 80 5.55 -14.69 21.43
CA LYS A 80 6.07 -14.28 22.75
C LYS A 80 6.39 -12.80 22.83
N ASN A 81 6.72 -12.19 21.69
CA ASN A 81 7.15 -10.81 21.61
C ASN A 81 6.16 -9.98 20.80
N TYR A 82 6.04 -8.72 21.14
CA TYR A 82 5.28 -7.76 20.33
C TYR A 82 6.05 -7.43 19.05
N ILE A 83 5.30 -7.18 17.97
CA ILE A 83 5.87 -6.82 16.66
C ILE A 83 5.97 -5.29 16.59
N PRO A 84 7.17 -4.71 16.40
CA PRO A 84 7.28 -3.26 16.16
C PRO A 84 6.64 -2.90 14.81
N VAL A 85 5.83 -1.87 14.80
CA VAL A 85 5.12 -1.39 13.61
C VAL A 85 5.09 0.14 13.58
N ALA A 86 5.26 0.69 12.38
CA ALA A 86 5.12 2.11 12.10
C ALA A 86 4.30 2.31 10.81
N PRO A 87 3.65 3.47 10.61
CA PRO A 87 3.05 3.81 9.34
C PRO A 87 4.10 3.88 8.24
N ALA A 88 3.76 3.38 7.07
CA ALA A 88 4.62 3.46 5.88
C ALA A 88 3.76 3.77 4.66
N ALA A 89 4.36 4.38 3.64
CA ALA A 89 3.75 4.50 2.32
C ALA A 89 3.43 3.09 1.80
N HIS A 90 2.21 2.91 1.27
CA HIS A 90 1.74 1.59 0.86
C HIS A 90 1.20 1.57 -0.57
N TYR A 91 0.38 2.54 -0.94
CA TYR A 91 -0.28 2.59 -2.24
C TYR A 91 -0.52 4.03 -2.66
N LEU A 92 -0.19 4.34 -3.91
CA LEU A 92 -0.50 5.62 -4.52
C LEU A 92 -1.99 5.63 -4.91
N CYS A 93 -2.79 6.47 -4.24
CA CYS A 93 -4.21 6.62 -4.56
C CYS A 93 -4.46 7.62 -5.69
N GLY A 94 -3.42 8.20 -6.27
CA GLY A 94 -3.42 9.10 -7.42
C GLY A 94 -2.65 8.50 -8.59
N GLY A 95 -2.22 9.35 -9.52
CA GLY A 95 -1.44 8.97 -10.69
C GLY A 95 -1.89 9.67 -11.95
N ILE A 96 -1.68 9.06 -13.10
CA ILE A 96 -2.08 9.56 -14.40
C ILE A 96 -3.61 9.46 -14.49
N LEU A 97 -4.28 10.61 -14.65
CA LEU A 97 -5.73 10.64 -14.83
C LEU A 97 -6.11 9.94 -16.13
N VAL A 98 -7.07 9.02 -16.03
CA VAL A 98 -7.54 8.22 -17.18
C VAL A 98 -9.05 8.20 -17.28
N ASP A 99 -9.54 7.94 -18.50
CA ASP A 99 -10.95 7.69 -18.78
C ASP A 99 -11.33 6.22 -18.48
N LEU A 100 -12.56 5.83 -18.79
CA LEU A 100 -13.06 4.45 -18.58
C LEU A 100 -12.35 3.38 -19.45
N ASN A 101 -11.57 3.80 -20.45
CA ASN A 101 -10.76 2.91 -21.27
C ASN A 101 -9.29 2.87 -20.79
N GLY A 102 -8.95 3.53 -19.69
CA GLY A 102 -7.57 3.66 -19.24
C GLY A 102 -6.72 4.62 -20.07
N GLN A 103 -7.34 5.41 -20.98
CA GLN A 103 -6.65 6.38 -21.81
C GLN A 103 -6.42 7.68 -21.05
N SER A 104 -5.20 8.22 -21.11
CA SER A 104 -4.84 9.50 -20.50
C SER A 104 -5.29 10.68 -21.38
N SER A 105 -5.01 11.91 -20.93
CA SER A 105 -5.20 13.12 -21.74
C SER A 105 -4.25 13.21 -22.94
N ILE A 106 -3.21 12.39 -22.98
CA ILE A 106 -2.30 12.27 -24.11
C ILE A 106 -2.83 11.17 -25.02
N GLU A 107 -3.07 11.49 -26.28
CA GLU A 107 -3.58 10.55 -27.27
C GLU A 107 -2.66 9.32 -27.39
N ARG A 108 -3.24 8.12 -27.40
CA ARG A 108 -2.54 6.82 -27.49
C ARG A 108 -1.71 6.44 -26.27
N LEU A 109 -1.73 7.23 -25.20
CA LEU A 109 -1.10 6.88 -23.93
C LEU A 109 -2.14 6.36 -22.95
N TYR A 110 -1.94 5.13 -22.49
CA TYR A 110 -2.78 4.46 -21.49
C TYR A 110 -2.02 4.29 -20.20
N ALA A 111 -2.74 4.36 -19.08
CA ALA A 111 -2.21 4.00 -17.77
C ALA A 111 -3.21 3.08 -17.06
N VAL A 112 -2.71 1.98 -16.47
CA VAL A 112 -3.52 0.98 -15.77
C VAL A 112 -2.83 0.52 -14.50
N GLY A 113 -3.60 0.13 -13.49
CA GLY A 113 -3.08 -0.28 -12.19
C GLY A 113 -2.64 0.89 -11.32
N GLU A 114 -1.65 0.69 -10.46
CA GLU A 114 -1.27 1.66 -9.42
C GLU A 114 -0.82 3.02 -9.95
N CYS A 115 -0.27 3.09 -11.16
CA CYS A 115 0.15 4.34 -11.79
C CYS A 115 -1.00 5.18 -12.34
N SER A 116 -2.22 4.64 -12.40
CA SER A 116 -3.41 5.33 -12.92
C SER A 116 -4.26 5.95 -11.82
N CYS A 117 -4.90 7.07 -12.14
CA CYS A 117 -5.91 7.71 -11.31
C CYS A 117 -7.28 7.57 -11.98
N THR A 118 -8.03 6.55 -11.58
CA THR A 118 -9.41 6.31 -12.04
C THR A 118 -10.45 7.01 -11.19
N GLY A 119 -10.05 7.54 -10.02
CA GLY A 119 -10.94 8.09 -8.99
C GLY A 119 -11.56 7.04 -8.05
N LEU A 120 -11.41 5.74 -8.33
CA LEU A 120 -12.01 4.66 -7.53
C LEU A 120 -11.57 4.68 -6.06
N HIS A 121 -10.32 5.01 -5.81
CA HIS A 121 -9.74 4.88 -4.47
C HIS A 121 -9.92 6.13 -3.60
N GLY A 122 -10.19 7.29 -4.20
CA GLY A 122 -10.17 8.54 -3.44
C GLY A 122 -8.84 8.73 -2.71
N GLY A 123 -8.87 9.13 -1.45
CA GLY A 123 -7.68 9.26 -0.60
C GLY A 123 -7.36 8.03 0.25
N ASN A 124 -8.13 6.93 0.14
CA ASN A 124 -7.98 5.76 1.01
C ASN A 124 -8.48 4.47 0.35
N ARG A 125 -7.59 3.80 -0.36
CA ARG A 125 -7.91 2.55 -1.06
C ARG A 125 -8.40 1.45 -0.11
N LEU A 126 -9.55 0.86 -0.42
CA LEU A 126 -10.03 -0.36 0.25
C LEU A 126 -9.19 -1.57 -0.16
N ALA A 127 -9.01 -2.49 0.78
CA ALA A 127 -8.21 -3.70 0.57
C ALA A 127 -8.70 -4.49 -0.66
N SER A 128 -7.77 -4.98 -1.46
CA SER A 128 -7.95 -5.79 -2.67
C SER A 128 -8.55 -5.06 -3.89
N ASN A 129 -9.15 -3.88 -3.75
CA ASN A 129 -9.75 -3.15 -4.87
C ASN A 129 -8.74 -2.79 -5.97
N SER A 130 -7.47 -2.57 -5.62
CA SER A 130 -6.43 -2.28 -6.60
C SER A 130 -6.18 -3.40 -7.59
N LEU A 131 -6.29 -4.66 -7.17
CA LEU A 131 -6.10 -5.80 -8.06
C LEU A 131 -7.24 -5.91 -9.07
N ILE A 132 -8.47 -5.69 -8.62
CA ILE A 132 -9.66 -5.71 -9.49
C ILE A 132 -9.61 -4.55 -10.46
N GLU A 133 -9.29 -3.34 -9.98
CA GLU A 133 -9.12 -2.15 -10.83
C GLU A 133 -8.09 -2.40 -11.94
N ALA A 134 -6.91 -2.90 -11.58
CA ALA A 134 -5.85 -3.16 -12.54
C ALA A 134 -6.29 -4.12 -13.65
N VAL A 135 -6.99 -5.21 -13.31
CA VAL A 135 -7.48 -6.18 -14.29
C VAL A 135 -8.57 -5.58 -15.19
N VAL A 136 -9.54 -4.88 -14.60
CA VAL A 136 -10.67 -4.29 -15.36
C VAL A 136 -10.17 -3.21 -16.32
N TYR A 137 -9.31 -2.31 -15.87
CA TYR A 137 -8.77 -1.26 -16.72
C TYR A 137 -7.75 -1.77 -17.74
N ALA A 138 -6.99 -2.82 -17.44
CA ALA A 138 -6.12 -3.45 -18.43
C ALA A 138 -6.95 -4.08 -19.57
N ASP A 139 -8.03 -4.78 -19.25
CA ASP A 139 -8.95 -5.34 -20.26
C ASP A 139 -9.62 -4.23 -21.10
N ALA A 140 -10.09 -3.16 -20.45
CA ALA A 140 -10.69 -2.02 -21.13
C ALA A 140 -9.70 -1.32 -22.07
N ALA A 141 -8.46 -1.07 -21.60
CA ALA A 141 -7.40 -0.46 -22.40
C ALA A 141 -7.00 -1.33 -23.60
N ALA A 142 -6.86 -2.63 -23.39
CA ALA A 142 -6.57 -3.57 -24.48
C ALA A 142 -7.67 -3.58 -25.55
N LYS A 143 -8.94 -3.65 -25.14
CA LYS A 143 -10.07 -3.61 -26.06
C LYS A 143 -10.17 -2.28 -26.82
N HIS A 144 -9.89 -1.17 -26.15
CA HIS A 144 -9.90 0.14 -26.78
C HIS A 144 -8.75 0.29 -27.76
N SER A 145 -7.53 -0.03 -27.37
CA SER A 145 -6.35 0.07 -28.23
C SER A 145 -6.47 -0.76 -29.50
N LEU A 146 -7.01 -1.99 -29.41
CA LEU A 146 -7.27 -2.84 -30.57
C LEU A 146 -8.27 -2.23 -31.55
N ARG A 147 -9.24 -1.45 -31.09
CA ARG A 147 -10.23 -0.78 -31.99
C ARG A 147 -9.65 0.41 -32.73
N VAL A 148 -8.62 1.03 -32.18
CA VAL A 148 -8.09 2.29 -32.72
C VAL A 148 -6.71 2.15 -33.35
N VAL A 149 -6.00 1.04 -33.18
CA VAL A 149 -4.60 0.88 -33.61
C VAL A 149 -4.42 1.08 -35.08
N ASP A 150 -5.37 0.60 -35.92
CA ASP A 150 -5.30 0.71 -37.38
C ASP A 150 -5.58 2.13 -37.89
N GLN A 151 -6.02 3.04 -37.03
CA GLN A 151 -6.27 4.45 -37.38
C GLN A 151 -4.98 5.28 -37.33
N TYR A 152 -3.89 4.73 -36.87
CA TYR A 152 -2.63 5.44 -36.67
C TYR A 152 -1.52 4.84 -37.54
N ALA A 153 -0.76 5.72 -38.19
CA ALA A 153 0.46 5.30 -38.85
C ALA A 153 1.55 4.94 -37.85
N TYR A 154 2.33 3.91 -38.18
CA TYR A 154 3.52 3.57 -37.43
C TYR A 154 4.59 4.65 -37.57
N ASN A 155 5.17 5.12 -36.46
CA ASN A 155 6.28 6.06 -36.50
C ASN A 155 7.60 5.29 -36.44
N GLU A 156 8.33 5.27 -37.56
CA GLU A 156 9.65 4.62 -37.63
C GLU A 156 10.78 5.50 -37.10
N ALA A 157 10.55 6.80 -36.96
CA ALA A 157 11.55 7.76 -36.51
C ALA A 157 11.46 7.97 -34.98
N ILE A 158 11.66 6.91 -34.20
CA ILE A 158 11.77 7.03 -32.74
C ILE A 158 13.19 7.50 -32.40
N PRO A 159 13.36 8.68 -31.78
CA PRO A 159 14.70 9.14 -31.39
C PRO A 159 15.30 8.21 -30.34
N GLU A 160 16.61 8.08 -30.34
CA GLU A 160 17.32 7.40 -29.27
C GLU A 160 17.08 8.15 -27.94
N TRP A 161 17.08 7.38 -26.85
CA TRP A 161 16.97 7.96 -25.53
C TRP A 161 18.19 8.85 -25.24
N ASN A 162 17.95 10.10 -24.85
CA ASN A 162 18.97 11.01 -24.37
C ASN A 162 18.90 11.06 -22.83
N ASP A 163 19.95 10.61 -22.16
CA ASP A 163 20.10 10.61 -20.71
C ASP A 163 20.83 11.84 -20.16
N GLU A 164 21.19 12.81 -21.02
CA GLU A 164 21.79 14.07 -20.58
C GLU A 164 20.88 14.77 -19.55
N GLY A 165 21.45 15.08 -18.40
CA GLY A 165 20.72 15.71 -17.28
C GLY A 165 19.98 14.73 -16.34
N THR A 166 19.96 13.42 -16.61
CA THR A 166 19.51 12.44 -15.63
C THR A 166 20.64 12.18 -14.63
N ARG A 167 20.42 12.50 -13.35
CA ARG A 167 21.38 12.22 -12.29
C ARG A 167 20.87 11.11 -11.38
N SER A 168 21.79 10.29 -10.85
CA SER A 168 21.45 9.35 -9.79
C SER A 168 20.93 10.14 -8.58
N PRO A 169 19.83 9.72 -7.92
CA PRO A 169 19.33 10.33 -6.68
C PRO A 169 20.41 10.40 -5.58
N GLU A 170 21.36 9.47 -5.58
CA GLU A 170 22.49 9.42 -4.63
C GLU A 170 23.48 10.57 -4.81
N GLU A 171 23.51 11.20 -5.97
CA GLU A 171 24.40 12.34 -6.26
C GLU A 171 23.78 13.70 -5.85
N MET A 172 22.53 13.70 -5.39
CA MET A 172 21.80 14.91 -5.02
C MET A 172 21.67 15.11 -3.50
N VAL A 173 22.30 14.28 -2.69
CA VAL A 173 22.28 14.37 -1.21
C VAL A 173 23.59 14.92 -0.68
#